data_3af7eb4768f2b3205544b843bc3bf4d8
#
_entry.id   3af7eb4768f2b3205544b843bc3bf4d8
#
_cell.length_a   1.000
_cell.length_b   1.000
_cell.length_c   1.000
_cell.angle_alpha   90.00
_cell.angle_beta   90.00
_cell.angle_gamma   90.00
#
_symmetry.space_group_name_H-M   'P 1'
#
loop_
_entity.id
_entity.type
_entity.pdbx_description
1 polymer ?
#
loop_
_entity_poly.entity_id
_entity_poly.type
_entity_poly.pdbx_seq_one_letter_code
_entity_poly.pdbx_strand_id
1 'polypeptide(L)'
;MGLMDLFRRKDVLGRLAQAETRAMGTGFTAQVMAAREAWISGTSGLAELTATVQACVSLWEGGLSLADVEGTDLLDRRTLAMAARALALRGEAVFVIDDQGLIPASDWDLSTRNGRPRAYRLSIPEVGGGRSETRLAAEVLHITTGTDIAAPWTGQAPLRR
;
A
#
# COMPACT_ATOMS: atom_id res chain seq x y z
N MET A 1 28.27 -49.30 0.99
CA MET A 1 27.91 -47.89 0.94
C MET A 1 28.26 -47.42 -0.45
N GLY A 2 27.26 -47.35 -1.33
CA GLY A 2 27.49 -47.27 -2.78
C GLY A 2 27.66 -45.85 -3.27
N LEU A 3 28.43 -45.68 -4.35
CA LEU A 3 28.72 -44.41 -5.05
C LEU A 3 27.43 -43.63 -5.43
N MET A 4 26.31 -44.33 -5.58
CA MET A 4 24.99 -43.76 -5.85
C MET A 4 24.41 -42.95 -4.67
N ASP A 5 24.73 -43.25 -3.43
CA ASP A 5 24.25 -42.49 -2.27
C ASP A 5 24.92 -41.11 -2.15
N LEU A 6 26.13 -41.00 -2.67
CA LEU A 6 26.88 -39.72 -2.68
C LEU A 6 26.30 -38.70 -3.68
N PHE A 7 25.84 -39.20 -4.84
CA PHE A 7 25.19 -38.37 -5.85
C PHE A 7 23.81 -37.89 -5.40
N ARG A 8 23.05 -38.76 -4.71
CA ARG A 8 21.74 -38.41 -4.17
C ARG A 8 21.81 -37.34 -3.07
N ARG A 9 22.89 -37.33 -2.26
CA ARG A 9 23.13 -36.28 -1.27
C ARG A 9 23.48 -34.93 -1.91
N LYS A 10 24.25 -34.89 -3.00
CA LYS A 10 24.55 -33.67 -3.71
C LYS A 10 23.34 -33.01 -4.33
N ASP A 11 22.42 -33.81 -4.88
CA ASP A 11 21.17 -33.28 -5.45
C ASP A 11 20.22 -32.71 -4.37
N VAL A 12 20.18 -33.32 -3.20
CA VAL A 12 19.39 -32.82 -2.08
C VAL A 12 19.96 -31.51 -1.51
N LEU A 13 21.29 -31.45 -1.37
CA LEU A 13 21.96 -30.21 -0.93
C LEU A 13 21.84 -29.07 -1.95
N GLY A 14 21.90 -29.38 -3.25
CA GLY A 14 21.67 -28.39 -4.31
C GLY A 14 20.23 -27.85 -4.31
N ARG A 15 19.24 -28.70 -4.07
CA ARG A 15 17.83 -28.31 -3.93
C ARG A 15 17.55 -27.50 -2.67
N LEU A 16 18.18 -27.85 -1.55
CA LEU A 16 18.10 -27.08 -0.30
C LEU A 16 18.75 -25.70 -0.46
N ALA A 17 19.92 -25.59 -1.09
CA ALA A 17 20.56 -24.32 -1.35
C ALA A 17 19.75 -23.42 -2.32
N GLN A 18 19.09 -24.02 -3.33
CA GLN A 18 18.15 -23.29 -4.19
C GLN A 18 16.85 -22.89 -3.46
N ALA A 19 16.38 -23.69 -2.52
CA ALA A 19 15.23 -23.33 -1.68
C ALA A 19 15.58 -22.20 -0.70
N GLU A 20 16.77 -22.23 -0.10
CA GLU A 20 17.26 -21.13 0.75
C GLU A 20 17.45 -19.83 -0.04
N THR A 21 17.99 -19.88 -1.27
CA THR A 21 18.17 -18.69 -2.11
C THR A 21 16.82 -18.10 -2.53
N ARG A 22 15.79 -18.95 -2.76
CA ARG A 22 14.42 -18.49 -3.03
C ARG A 22 13.74 -17.93 -1.76
N ALA A 23 14.01 -18.53 -0.61
CA ALA A 23 13.49 -18.06 0.68
C ALA A 23 14.12 -16.71 1.07
N MET A 24 15.41 -16.47 0.78
CA MET A 24 16.05 -15.17 0.98
C MET A 24 15.48 -14.11 0.04
N GLY A 25 15.18 -14.43 -1.22
CA GLY A 25 14.51 -13.53 -2.15
C GLY A 25 13.10 -13.12 -1.67
N THR A 26 12.32 -14.07 -1.16
CA THR A 26 10.99 -13.81 -0.56
C THR A 26 11.10 -13.06 0.77
N GLY A 27 12.12 -13.31 1.57
CA GLY A 27 12.35 -12.58 2.83
C GLY A 27 12.70 -11.12 2.61
N PHE A 28 13.54 -10.81 1.64
CA PHE A 28 13.88 -9.44 1.27
C PHE A 28 12.67 -8.71 0.67
N THR A 29 11.92 -9.35 -0.21
CA THR A 29 10.70 -8.80 -0.78
C THR A 29 9.64 -8.56 0.31
N ALA A 30 9.47 -9.50 1.24
CA ALA A 30 8.57 -9.35 2.38
C ALA A 30 9.01 -8.21 3.33
N GLN A 31 10.31 -8.04 3.58
CA GLN A 31 10.84 -6.92 4.37
C GLN A 31 10.66 -5.58 3.66
N VAL A 32 10.89 -5.50 2.36
CA VAL A 32 10.64 -4.29 1.56
C VAL A 32 9.16 -3.96 1.54
N MET A 33 8.30 -4.96 1.39
CA MET A 33 6.84 -4.78 1.45
C MET A 33 6.37 -4.37 2.85
N ALA A 34 6.87 -5.02 3.91
CA ALA A 34 6.56 -4.65 5.28
C ALA A 34 7.08 -3.23 5.65
N ALA A 35 8.27 -2.85 5.18
CA ALA A 35 8.79 -1.50 5.33
C ALA A 35 7.94 -0.48 4.55
N ARG A 36 7.49 -0.86 3.35
CA ARG A 36 6.55 -0.05 2.55
C ARG A 36 5.19 0.05 3.23
N GLU A 37 4.64 -1.05 3.75
CA GLU A 37 3.39 -1.05 4.52
C GLU A 37 3.49 -0.22 5.80
N ALA A 38 4.60 -0.32 6.53
CA ALA A 38 4.85 0.49 7.73
C ALA A 38 4.98 1.99 7.39
N TRP A 39 5.58 2.33 6.26
CA TRP A 39 5.60 3.68 5.71
C TRP A 39 4.20 4.16 5.30
N ILE A 40 3.43 3.28 4.70
CA ILE A 40 2.08 3.49 4.19
C ILE A 40 1.06 3.65 5.33
N SER A 41 1.14 2.79 6.35
CA SER A 41 0.27 2.85 7.53
C SER A 41 0.60 4.04 8.46
N GLY A 42 1.70 4.76 8.18
CA GLY A 42 2.13 5.93 8.94
C GLY A 42 2.62 5.61 10.36
N THR A 43 2.81 4.33 10.68
CA THR A 43 3.29 3.92 12.00
C THR A 43 4.80 3.99 12.15
N SER A 44 5.58 3.77 11.05
CA SER A 44 7.05 3.87 11.07
C SER A 44 7.56 5.15 10.42
N GLY A 45 6.93 5.62 9.34
CA GLY A 45 7.42 6.77 8.58
C GLY A 45 7.32 8.10 9.33
N LEU A 46 6.35 8.25 10.24
CA LEU A 46 6.19 9.48 11.02
C LEU A 46 7.22 9.62 12.14
N ALA A 47 7.71 8.52 12.71
CA ALA A 47 8.72 8.58 13.75
C ALA A 47 10.09 9.04 13.22
N GLU A 48 10.35 8.84 11.92
CA GLU A 48 11.60 9.23 11.25
C GLU A 48 11.53 10.60 10.57
N LEU A 49 10.31 11.16 10.43
CA LEU A 49 10.13 12.48 9.84
C LEU A 49 10.59 13.58 10.78
N THR A 50 11.21 14.63 10.21
CA THR A 50 11.53 15.82 10.98
C THR A 50 10.27 16.46 11.56
N ALA A 51 10.40 17.15 12.69
CA ALA A 51 9.28 17.85 13.36
C ALA A 51 8.51 18.77 12.40
N THR A 52 9.21 19.41 11.46
CA THR A 52 8.59 20.27 10.45
C THR A 52 7.67 19.50 9.52
N VAL A 53 8.11 18.34 9.03
CA VAL A 53 7.30 17.50 8.14
C VAL A 53 6.10 16.93 8.88
N GLN A 54 6.28 16.50 10.14
CA GLN A 54 5.17 16.06 11.00
C GLN A 54 4.12 17.18 11.17
N ALA A 55 4.57 18.40 11.44
CA ALA A 55 3.69 19.56 11.56
C ALA A 55 2.92 19.84 10.24
N CYS A 56 3.58 19.74 9.08
CA CYS A 56 2.93 19.90 7.78
C CYS A 56 1.86 18.82 7.54
N VAL A 57 2.16 17.56 7.83
CA VAL A 57 1.18 16.46 7.72
C VAL A 57 -0.01 16.70 8.64
N SER A 58 0.23 17.11 9.89
CA SER A 58 -0.83 17.42 10.85
C SER A 58 -1.71 18.59 10.40
N LEU A 59 -1.12 19.62 9.75
CA LEU A 59 -1.89 20.72 9.16
C LEU A 59 -2.80 20.24 8.02
N TRP A 60 -2.32 19.34 7.18
CA TRP A 60 -3.13 18.72 6.12
C TRP A 60 -4.28 17.89 6.71
N GLU A 61 -3.99 17.04 7.70
CA GLU A 61 -5.00 16.25 8.40
C GLU A 61 -6.06 17.15 9.04
N GLY A 62 -5.63 18.17 9.77
CA GLY A 62 -6.54 19.11 10.43
C GLY A 62 -7.36 19.91 9.44
N GLY A 63 -6.73 20.44 8.39
CA GLY A 63 -7.41 21.24 7.36
C GLY A 63 -8.44 20.43 6.59
N LEU A 64 -8.08 19.24 6.10
CA LEU A 64 -9.00 18.42 5.32
C LEU A 64 -10.12 17.82 6.16
N SER A 65 -9.85 17.48 7.43
CA SER A 65 -10.88 16.97 8.35
C SER A 65 -12.00 17.98 8.68
N LEU A 66 -11.74 19.27 8.45
CA LEU A 66 -12.71 20.36 8.64
C LEU A 66 -13.45 20.71 7.34
N ALA A 67 -13.08 20.09 6.21
CA ALA A 67 -13.77 20.34 4.95
C ALA A 67 -15.21 19.85 5.03
N ASP A 68 -16.12 20.65 4.51
CA ASP A 68 -17.50 20.28 4.33
C ASP A 68 -17.67 19.61 2.97
N VAL A 69 -18.14 18.37 2.94
CA VAL A 69 -18.32 17.60 1.72
C VAL A 69 -19.79 17.45 1.44
N GLU A 70 -20.24 18.04 0.33
CA GLU A 70 -21.61 17.93 -0.12
C GLU A 70 -21.82 16.73 -1.04
N GLY A 71 -22.99 16.11 -0.95
CA GLY A 71 -23.43 15.06 -1.88
C GLY A 71 -23.09 13.62 -1.48
N THR A 72 -22.37 13.42 -0.37
CA THR A 72 -22.10 12.09 0.16
C THR A 72 -21.78 12.11 1.66
N ASP A 73 -22.28 11.12 2.39
CA ASP A 73 -21.98 10.91 3.81
C ASP A 73 -20.76 9.97 4.01
N LEU A 74 -20.20 9.45 2.92
CA LEU A 74 -19.08 8.49 2.98
C LEU A 74 -17.76 9.14 3.42
N LEU A 75 -17.60 10.44 3.18
CA LEU A 75 -16.38 11.20 3.48
C LEU A 75 -16.55 11.94 4.82
N ASP A 76 -16.59 11.18 5.90
CA ASP A 76 -16.59 11.72 7.25
C ASP A 76 -15.24 12.36 7.64
N ARG A 77 -15.21 13.06 8.76
CA ARG A 77 -14.00 13.73 9.27
C ARG A 77 -12.82 12.79 9.43
N ARG A 78 -13.07 11.56 9.87
CA ARG A 78 -12.03 10.55 10.08
C ARG A 78 -11.44 10.09 8.75
N THR A 79 -12.31 9.81 7.79
CA THR A 79 -11.92 9.41 6.43
C THR A 79 -11.13 10.52 5.74
N LEU A 80 -11.57 11.77 5.86
CA LEU A 80 -10.87 12.93 5.32
C LEU A 80 -9.48 13.11 5.95
N ALA A 81 -9.34 12.96 7.27
CA ALA A 81 -8.04 13.01 7.93
C ALA A 81 -7.10 11.89 7.45
N MET A 82 -7.61 10.66 7.32
CA MET A 82 -6.83 9.52 6.78
C MET A 82 -6.42 9.77 5.33
N ALA A 83 -7.33 10.29 4.51
CA ALA A 83 -7.04 10.67 3.13
C ALA A 83 -5.94 11.74 3.06
N ALA A 84 -6.07 12.82 3.85
CA ALA A 84 -5.08 13.89 3.92
C ALA A 84 -3.68 13.38 4.25
N ARG A 85 -3.58 12.51 5.26
CA ARG A 85 -2.32 11.89 5.66
C ARG A 85 -1.71 11.05 4.54
N ALA A 86 -2.52 10.19 3.92
CA ALA A 86 -2.08 9.35 2.81
C ALA A 86 -1.63 10.19 1.61
N LEU A 87 -2.37 11.23 1.25
CA LEU A 87 -2.03 12.16 0.19
C LEU A 87 -0.74 12.93 0.47
N ALA A 88 -0.55 13.41 1.70
CA ALA A 88 0.67 14.13 2.09
C ALA A 88 1.92 13.24 2.01
N LEU A 89 1.83 11.98 2.47
CA LEU A 89 2.97 11.06 2.56
C LEU A 89 3.23 10.30 1.25
N ARG A 90 2.19 9.96 0.51
CA ARG A 90 2.24 9.04 -0.64
C ARG A 90 1.83 9.69 -1.95
N GLY A 91 1.04 10.76 -1.88
CA GLY A 91 0.36 11.33 -3.03
C GLY A 91 -0.90 10.57 -3.44
N GLU A 92 -1.27 9.52 -2.72
CA GLU A 92 -2.40 8.64 -3.05
C GLU A 92 -3.13 8.21 -1.79
N ALA A 93 -4.47 8.11 -1.88
CA ALA A 93 -5.33 7.52 -0.88
C ALA A 93 -6.33 6.58 -1.57
N VAL A 94 -6.40 5.33 -1.13
CA VAL A 94 -7.28 4.31 -1.71
C VAL A 94 -8.17 3.75 -0.64
N PHE A 95 -9.47 3.70 -0.95
CA PHE A 95 -10.50 3.18 -0.08
C PHE A 95 -11.40 2.22 -0.87
N VAL A 96 -11.82 1.15 -0.23
CA VAL A 96 -12.90 0.29 -0.72
C VAL A 96 -14.22 0.91 -0.33
N ILE A 97 -15.15 0.99 -1.27
CA ILE A 97 -16.52 1.41 -1.01
C ILE A 97 -17.29 0.18 -0.55
N ASP A 98 -17.76 0.20 0.68
CA ASP A 98 -18.55 -0.86 1.27
C ASP A 98 -19.91 -0.31 1.72
N ASP A 99 -20.88 -1.19 2.01
CA ASP A 99 -22.22 -0.81 2.43
C ASP A 99 -22.23 0.03 3.74
N GLN A 100 -21.19 -0.10 4.55
CA GLN A 100 -21.03 0.62 5.82
C GLN A 100 -20.10 1.84 5.76
N GLY A 101 -19.52 2.15 4.59
CA GLY A 101 -18.63 3.29 4.43
C GLY A 101 -17.36 3.00 3.64
N LEU A 102 -16.32 3.78 3.89
CA LEU A 102 -15.04 3.67 3.21
C LEU A 102 -14.01 2.94 4.08
N ILE A 103 -13.46 1.85 3.55
CA ILE A 103 -12.42 1.04 4.21
C ILE A 103 -11.07 1.41 3.60
N PRO A 104 -10.09 1.91 4.38
CA PRO A 104 -8.78 2.27 3.85
C PRO A 104 -7.99 1.04 3.44
N ALA A 105 -7.34 1.11 2.27
CA ALA A 105 -6.38 0.11 1.82
C ALA A 105 -4.95 0.51 2.23
N SER A 106 -4.18 -0.45 2.76
CA SER A 106 -2.79 -0.23 3.11
C SER A 106 -1.85 -0.35 1.91
N ASP A 107 -2.16 -1.20 0.95
CA ASP A 107 -1.42 -1.35 -0.30
C ASP A 107 -2.37 -1.76 -1.43
N TRP A 108 -1.96 -1.51 -2.69
CA TRP A 108 -2.76 -1.84 -3.86
C TRP A 108 -1.92 -2.01 -5.11
N ASP A 109 -2.42 -2.87 -6.00
CA ASP A 109 -2.00 -2.99 -7.37
C ASP A 109 -3.17 -2.66 -8.29
N LEU A 110 -2.90 -1.88 -9.33
CA LEU A 110 -3.90 -1.47 -10.30
C LEU A 110 -3.75 -2.25 -11.60
N SER A 111 -4.79 -2.94 -12.03
CA SER A 111 -4.90 -3.47 -13.38
C SER A 111 -5.65 -2.52 -14.28
N THR A 112 -5.06 -2.22 -15.44
CA THR A 112 -5.65 -1.34 -16.45
C THR A 112 -6.06 -2.12 -17.69
N ARG A 113 -7.11 -1.66 -18.38
CA ARG A 113 -7.51 -2.15 -19.70
C ARG A 113 -7.84 -0.96 -20.59
N ASN A 114 -7.22 -0.91 -21.76
CA ASN A 114 -7.37 0.22 -22.70
C ASN A 114 -7.06 1.59 -22.05
N GLY A 115 -6.00 1.64 -21.20
CA GLY A 115 -5.59 2.86 -20.53
C GLY A 115 -6.53 3.33 -19.41
N ARG A 116 -7.48 2.51 -18.97
CA ARG A 116 -8.41 2.83 -17.88
C ARG A 116 -8.30 1.82 -16.73
N PRO A 117 -8.45 2.25 -15.48
CA PRO A 117 -8.54 1.36 -14.33
C PRO A 117 -9.67 0.33 -14.52
N ARG A 118 -9.35 -0.94 -14.28
CA ARG A 118 -10.31 -2.05 -14.37
C ARG A 118 -10.59 -2.66 -13.01
N ALA A 119 -9.55 -3.01 -12.30
CA ALA A 119 -9.66 -3.66 -10.99
C ALA A 119 -8.45 -3.32 -10.14
N TYR A 120 -8.64 -3.35 -8.84
CA TYR A 120 -7.63 -3.18 -7.82
C TYR A 120 -7.47 -4.46 -7.03
N ARG A 121 -6.23 -4.89 -6.82
CA ARG A 121 -5.89 -5.85 -5.80
C ARG A 121 -5.45 -5.07 -4.58
N LEU A 122 -6.20 -5.20 -3.49
CA LEU A 122 -6.08 -4.37 -2.30
C LEU A 122 -5.61 -5.20 -1.11
N SER A 123 -4.79 -4.60 -0.27
CA SER A 123 -4.48 -5.11 1.06
C SER A 123 -5.22 -4.26 2.09
N ILE A 124 -6.10 -4.88 2.86
CA ILE A 124 -6.91 -4.21 3.88
C ILE A 124 -6.35 -4.59 5.25
N PRO A 125 -5.96 -3.62 6.09
CA PRO A 125 -5.47 -3.90 7.43
C PRO A 125 -6.62 -4.33 8.34
N GLU A 126 -6.44 -5.46 9.05
CA GLU A 126 -7.37 -5.96 10.06
C GLU A 126 -6.62 -6.29 11.35
N VAL A 127 -7.32 -6.25 12.48
CA VAL A 127 -6.77 -6.67 13.76
C VAL A 127 -6.52 -8.18 13.71
N GLY A 128 -5.26 -8.59 13.86
CA GLY A 128 -4.85 -10.01 13.78
C GLY A 128 -4.30 -10.44 12.42
N GLY A 129 -4.25 -9.56 11.44
CA GLY A 129 -3.68 -9.80 10.11
C GLY A 129 -4.48 -9.12 9.02
N GLY A 130 -3.82 -8.64 7.97
CA GLY A 130 -4.50 -8.03 6.81
C GLY A 130 -5.08 -9.09 5.87
N ARG A 131 -6.16 -8.73 5.18
CA ARG A 131 -6.72 -9.53 4.08
C ARG A 131 -6.38 -8.91 2.73
N SER A 132 -6.17 -9.75 1.71
CA SER A 132 -6.03 -9.30 0.33
C SER A 132 -7.29 -9.63 -0.45
N GLU A 133 -7.85 -8.65 -1.13
CA GLU A 133 -9.03 -8.83 -1.98
C GLU A 133 -8.88 -8.11 -3.32
N THR A 134 -9.65 -8.54 -4.31
CA THR A 134 -9.72 -7.89 -5.62
C THR A 134 -11.09 -7.25 -5.79
N ARG A 135 -11.09 -5.95 -6.11
CA ARG A 135 -12.30 -5.16 -6.33
C ARG A 135 -12.30 -4.54 -7.72
N LEU A 136 -13.48 -4.33 -8.27
CA LEU A 136 -13.63 -3.57 -9.52
C LEU A 136 -13.33 -2.09 -9.27
N ALA A 137 -12.87 -1.39 -10.31
CA ALA A 137 -12.55 0.03 -10.18
C ALA A 137 -13.74 0.90 -9.75
N ALA A 138 -14.97 0.47 -10.02
CA ALA A 138 -16.19 1.17 -9.59
C ALA A 138 -16.48 1.02 -8.08
N GLU A 139 -15.85 0.05 -7.41
CA GLU A 139 -16.00 -0.23 -5.98
C GLU A 139 -14.85 0.38 -5.16
N VAL A 140 -13.99 1.19 -5.79
CA VAL A 140 -12.80 1.74 -5.16
C VAL A 140 -12.76 3.25 -5.37
N LEU A 141 -12.62 4.00 -4.28
CA LEU A 141 -12.31 5.41 -4.32
C LEU A 141 -10.79 5.56 -4.30
N HIS A 142 -10.22 6.03 -5.40
CA HIS A 142 -8.79 6.33 -5.52
C HIS A 142 -8.60 7.82 -5.73
N ILE A 143 -8.01 8.48 -4.74
CA ILE A 143 -7.69 9.91 -4.76
C ILE A 143 -6.18 10.05 -4.97
N THR A 144 -5.77 10.90 -5.91
CA THR A 144 -4.36 11.13 -6.23
C THR A 144 -4.02 12.61 -6.19
N THR A 145 -2.79 12.94 -5.78
CA THR A 145 -2.22 14.28 -5.90
C THR A 145 -0.99 14.23 -6.81
N GLY A 146 -0.94 15.15 -7.79
CA GLY A 146 0.12 15.16 -8.79
C GLY A 146 0.08 13.90 -9.67
N THR A 147 0.04 14.09 -10.96
CA THR A 147 0.04 13.00 -11.93
C THR A 147 1.27 13.08 -12.81
N ASP A 148 1.85 11.93 -13.17
CA ASP A 148 2.89 11.83 -14.18
C ASP A 148 2.26 11.28 -15.48
N ILE A 149 2.69 11.82 -16.62
CA ILE A 149 2.25 11.33 -17.93
C ILE A 149 2.64 9.85 -18.14
N ALA A 150 3.79 9.44 -17.58
CA ALA A 150 4.26 8.05 -17.65
C ALA A 150 3.44 7.09 -16.76
N ALA A 151 2.81 7.61 -15.70
CA ALA A 151 2.01 6.84 -14.75
C ALA A 151 0.75 7.64 -14.35
N PRO A 152 -0.22 7.81 -15.26
CA PRO A 152 -1.34 8.74 -15.06
C PRO A 152 -2.30 8.33 -13.94
N TRP A 153 -2.19 7.10 -13.46
CA TRP A 153 -3.03 6.54 -12.40
C TRP A 153 -2.32 6.44 -11.04
N THR A 154 -1.10 6.95 -10.96
CA THR A 154 -0.31 7.00 -9.72
C THR A 154 -0.17 8.44 -9.24
N GLY A 155 -0.36 8.67 -7.96
CA GLY A 155 -0.08 9.94 -7.34
C GLY A 155 1.40 10.13 -7.04
N GLN A 156 1.82 11.37 -6.94
CA GLN A 156 3.17 11.73 -6.52
C GLN A 156 3.15 12.35 -5.13
N ALA A 157 3.89 11.75 -4.20
CA ALA A 157 4.02 12.30 -2.86
C ALA A 157 4.60 13.73 -2.92
N PRO A 158 3.94 14.72 -2.30
CA PRO A 158 4.45 16.11 -2.24
C PRO A 158 5.85 16.20 -1.65
N LEU A 159 6.20 15.29 -0.74
CA LEU A 159 7.51 15.21 -0.09
C LEU A 159 8.62 14.59 -0.95
N ARG A 160 8.31 14.09 -2.15
CA ARG A 160 9.30 13.53 -3.09
C ARG A 160 9.79 14.53 -4.15
N ARG A 161 9.29 15.76 -4.12
CA ARG A 161 9.70 16.81 -5.07
C ARG A 161 10.88 17.59 -4.57
#